data_eb86a2a224d685f8a3ad06652c6b7e3f
#
_entry.id   eb86a2a224d685f8a3ad06652c6b7e3f
#
_cell.length_a   1.000
_cell.length_b   1.000
_cell.length_c   1.000
_cell.angle_alpha   90.00
_cell.angle_beta   90.00
_cell.angle_gamma   90.00
#
_symmetry.space_group_name_H-M   'P 1'
#
loop_
_entity.id
_entity.type
_entity.pdbx_description
1 polymer ?
#
loop_
_entity_poly.entity_id
_entity_poly.type
_entity_poly.pdbx_seq_one_letter_code
_entity_poly.pdbx_strand_id
1 'polypeptide(L)'
;MLFVNRATSLAFDDMLASMNSYGAGGTSYGVFNNSEDMALNLGFSGFRRGSYDFYKSDFRYLNDKATRGGINSRDTVNAIRGVIIPAGTSSVYDQTVGASMKRPFLHVRYRASQTDDRRMKTWVTGSVGAATSALDAMQLHFLTERCLVTQGANNFMLMK
;
A
#
# COMPACT_ATOMS: atom_id res chain seq x y z
N MET A 1 -6.76 -5.12 -3.63
CA MET A 1 -5.32 -5.27 -3.28
C MET A 1 -5.21 -5.74 -1.84
N LEU A 2 -4.45 -6.79 -1.62
CA LEU A 2 -4.22 -7.40 -0.33
C LEU A 2 -2.75 -7.18 0.05
N PHE A 3 -2.50 -6.26 0.98
CA PHE A 3 -1.17 -5.99 1.51
C PHE A 3 -1.00 -6.75 2.81
N VAL A 4 -0.11 -7.71 2.85
CA VAL A 4 0.08 -8.61 3.98
C VAL A 4 1.54 -8.65 4.42
N ASN A 5 1.77 -9.10 5.65
CA ASN A 5 3.12 -9.43 6.08
C ASN A 5 3.56 -10.76 5.44
N ARG A 6 4.86 -11.03 5.46
CA ARG A 6 5.45 -12.20 4.82
C ARG A 6 4.89 -13.52 5.37
N ALA A 7 4.71 -13.62 6.68
CA ALA A 7 4.17 -14.84 7.30
C ALA A 7 2.74 -15.14 6.83
N THR A 8 1.89 -14.11 6.74
CA THR A 8 0.53 -14.25 6.22
C THR A 8 0.53 -14.54 4.72
N SER A 9 1.46 -13.95 3.96
CA SER A 9 1.61 -14.25 2.53
C SER A 9 1.92 -15.73 2.30
N LEU A 10 2.85 -16.30 3.06
CA LEU A 10 3.17 -17.74 2.99
C LEU A 10 2.01 -18.62 3.44
N ALA A 11 1.30 -18.22 4.50
CA ALA A 11 0.13 -18.98 4.95
C ALA A 11 -1.00 -19.01 3.90
N PHE A 12 -1.15 -17.97 3.09
CA PHE A 12 -2.06 -17.97 1.94
C PHE A 12 -1.59 -18.95 0.84
N ASP A 13 -0.28 -18.99 0.57
CA ASP A 13 0.29 -19.91 -0.41
C ASP A 13 0.05 -21.36 0.03
N ASP A 14 0.31 -21.68 1.30
CA ASP A 14 0.07 -23.02 1.88
C ASP A 14 -1.41 -23.38 1.88
N MET A 15 -2.28 -22.44 2.21
CA MET A 15 -3.73 -22.67 2.20
C MET A 15 -4.23 -23.04 0.81
N LEU A 16 -3.79 -22.33 -0.21
CA LEU A 16 -4.22 -22.58 -1.60
C LEU A 16 -3.59 -23.84 -2.16
N ALA A 17 -2.35 -24.15 -1.80
CA ALA A 17 -1.70 -25.41 -2.14
C ALA A 17 -2.46 -26.59 -1.51
N SER A 18 -2.88 -26.50 -0.25
CA SER A 18 -3.65 -27.55 0.42
C SER A 18 -5.05 -27.75 -0.18
N MET A 19 -5.69 -26.68 -0.63
CA MET A 19 -6.99 -26.77 -1.30
C MET A 19 -6.90 -27.42 -2.67
N ASN A 20 -5.79 -27.26 -3.38
CA ASN A 20 -5.56 -27.87 -4.69
C ASN A 20 -5.25 -29.37 -4.56
N SER A 21 -4.65 -29.81 -3.45
CA SER A 21 -4.32 -31.21 -3.18
C SER A 21 -5.55 -32.10 -2.89
N TYR A 22 -6.68 -31.53 -2.52
CA TYR A 22 -7.90 -32.27 -2.15
C TYR A 22 -8.80 -32.65 -3.33
N GLY A 23 -8.46 -32.23 -4.56
CA GLY A 23 -9.31 -32.44 -5.71
C GLY A 23 -8.60 -33.16 -6.86
N ALA A 24 -8.69 -34.49 -6.92
CA ALA A 24 -8.45 -35.27 -8.15
C ALA A 24 -9.42 -34.88 -9.31
N GLY A 25 -10.08 -33.76 -9.23
CA GLY A 25 -11.06 -33.22 -10.16
C GLY A 25 -10.92 -31.71 -10.31
N GLY A 26 -9.70 -31.21 -10.42
CA GLY A 26 -9.31 -29.95 -11.08
C GLY A 26 -10.27 -28.77 -11.04
N THR A 27 -10.74 -28.33 -9.87
CA THR A 27 -11.30 -26.98 -9.77
C THR A 27 -10.13 -26.01 -9.60
N SER A 28 -9.60 -25.58 -10.70
CA SER A 28 -8.67 -24.45 -10.80
C SER A 28 -9.33 -23.22 -10.15
N TYR A 29 -8.96 -22.92 -8.92
CA TYR A 29 -9.23 -21.60 -8.36
C TYR A 29 -8.40 -20.62 -9.16
N GLY A 30 -9.00 -19.75 -9.96
CA GLY A 30 -8.35 -18.84 -10.89
C GLY A 30 -7.12 -18.14 -10.30
N VAL A 31 -6.01 -18.84 -10.29
CA VAL A 31 -4.70 -18.35 -9.84
C VAL A 31 -4.11 -17.55 -10.99
N PHE A 32 -3.73 -16.30 -10.72
CA PHE A 32 -3.19 -15.43 -11.74
C PHE A 32 -1.70 -15.67 -11.94
N ASN A 33 -1.29 -15.72 -13.21
CA ASN A 33 0.09 -15.71 -13.70
C ASN A 33 0.93 -16.97 -13.56
N ASN A 34 0.39 -18.10 -13.12
CA ASN A 34 1.21 -19.33 -13.03
C ASN A 34 0.41 -20.56 -13.45
N SER A 35 1.05 -21.50 -14.10
CA SER A 35 0.57 -22.88 -14.18
C SER A 35 0.54 -23.48 -12.78
N GLU A 36 -0.35 -24.44 -12.55
CA GLU A 36 -0.58 -25.03 -11.22
C GLU A 36 0.71 -25.51 -10.52
N ASP A 37 1.64 -26.10 -11.26
CA ASP A 37 2.92 -26.58 -10.75
C ASP A 37 3.91 -25.45 -10.39
N MET A 38 3.86 -24.33 -11.09
CA MET A 38 4.69 -23.16 -10.79
C MET A 38 4.16 -22.35 -9.61
N ALA A 39 2.87 -22.34 -9.38
CA ALA A 39 2.26 -21.65 -8.25
C ALA A 39 2.70 -22.24 -6.90
N LEU A 40 2.88 -23.57 -6.84
CA LEU A 40 3.37 -24.28 -5.68
C LEU A 40 4.83 -23.94 -5.32
N ASN A 41 5.66 -23.69 -6.34
CA ASN A 41 7.10 -23.48 -6.15
C ASN A 41 7.49 -22.01 -6.03
N LEU A 42 6.75 -21.11 -6.67
CA LEU A 42 7.10 -19.68 -6.78
C LEU A 42 6.14 -18.75 -6.05
N GLY A 43 5.06 -19.28 -5.48
CA GLY A 43 3.96 -18.48 -4.95
C GLY A 43 3.07 -17.90 -6.06
N PHE A 44 1.98 -17.27 -5.71
CA PHE A 44 1.07 -16.66 -6.67
C PHE A 44 0.80 -15.20 -6.33
N SER A 45 0.53 -14.41 -7.35
CA SER A 45 0.29 -12.96 -7.23
C SER A 45 -1.15 -12.63 -6.86
N GLY A 46 -2.09 -13.54 -7.08
CA GLY A 46 -3.50 -13.31 -6.78
C GLY A 46 -4.37 -14.52 -7.04
N PHE A 47 -5.60 -14.44 -6.56
CA PHE A 47 -6.61 -15.47 -6.72
C PHE A 47 -8.00 -14.85 -6.87
N ARG A 48 -8.91 -15.60 -7.48
CA ARG A 48 -10.31 -15.24 -7.62
C ARG A 48 -11.18 -16.09 -6.70
N ARG A 49 -12.10 -15.45 -6.00
CA ARG A 49 -13.15 -16.16 -5.26
C ARG A 49 -14.50 -15.50 -5.52
N GLY A 50 -15.39 -16.25 -6.15
CA GLY A 50 -16.67 -15.72 -6.62
C GLY A 50 -16.44 -14.63 -7.66
N SER A 51 -17.00 -13.46 -7.46
CA SER A 51 -16.86 -12.27 -8.32
C SER A 51 -15.69 -11.36 -7.93
N TYR A 52 -14.89 -11.74 -6.93
CA TYR A 52 -13.82 -10.89 -6.40
C TYR A 52 -12.44 -11.41 -6.80
N ASP A 53 -11.61 -10.51 -7.30
CA ASP A 53 -10.20 -10.74 -7.59
C ASP A 53 -9.34 -10.16 -6.48
N PHE A 54 -8.53 -11.02 -5.85
CA PHE A 54 -7.60 -10.62 -4.80
C PHE A 54 -6.18 -10.65 -5.34
N TYR A 55 -5.52 -9.49 -5.32
CA TYR A 55 -4.11 -9.37 -5.66
C TYR A 55 -3.29 -9.26 -4.39
N LYS A 56 -2.39 -10.20 -4.20
CA LYS A 56 -1.53 -10.31 -3.01
C LYS A 56 -0.21 -9.57 -3.25
N SER A 57 0.21 -8.82 -2.25
CA SER A 57 1.51 -8.17 -2.22
C SER A 57 2.10 -8.26 -0.82
N ASP A 58 3.35 -8.67 -0.72
CA ASP A 58 4.11 -8.58 0.53
C ASP A 58 4.44 -7.12 0.80
N PHE A 59 3.99 -6.62 1.95
CA PHE A 59 4.20 -5.24 2.34
C PHE A 59 5.32 -5.13 3.36
N ARG A 60 6.49 -4.70 2.88
CA ARG A 60 7.74 -4.61 3.63
C ARG A 60 7.57 -3.98 5.02
N TYR A 61 6.81 -2.91 5.13
CA TYR A 61 6.66 -2.17 6.38
C TYR A 61 5.85 -2.91 7.45
N LEU A 62 5.13 -3.95 7.11
CA LEU A 62 4.49 -4.85 8.09
C LEU A 62 5.46 -5.91 8.63
N ASN A 63 6.61 -6.13 7.97
CA ASN A 63 7.63 -7.09 8.38
C ASN A 63 8.70 -6.46 9.29
N ASP A 64 8.99 -5.17 9.10
CA ASP A 64 10.03 -4.45 9.81
C ASP A 64 9.56 -4.04 11.22
N LYS A 65 10.33 -4.45 12.24
CA LYS A 65 10.05 -4.11 13.64
C LYS A 65 10.06 -2.61 13.90
N ALA A 66 10.93 -1.86 13.23
CA ALA A 66 11.06 -0.41 13.41
C ALA A 66 9.84 0.36 12.87
N THR A 67 9.32 -0.04 11.71
CA THR A 67 8.14 0.59 11.09
C THR A 67 6.84 0.03 11.64
N ARG A 68 6.81 -1.27 11.98
CA ARG A 68 5.69 -1.93 12.61
C ARG A 68 5.35 -1.35 13.99
N GLY A 69 6.33 -0.81 14.70
CA GLY A 69 6.15 -0.14 15.98
C GLY A 69 5.18 1.05 15.94
N GLY A 70 5.05 1.73 14.81
CA GLY A 70 4.04 2.78 14.61
C GLY A 70 2.62 2.25 14.39
N ILE A 71 2.49 1.01 13.92
CA ILE A 71 1.20 0.36 13.65
C ILE A 71 0.83 -0.61 14.80
N ASN A 72 1.84 -1.26 15.34
CA ASN A 72 1.72 -2.26 16.41
C ASN A 72 2.83 -2.06 17.43
N SER A 73 2.54 -1.35 18.50
CA SER A 73 3.53 -1.05 19.54
C SER A 73 4.00 -2.27 20.35
N ARG A 74 3.39 -3.44 20.16
CA ARG A 74 3.75 -4.70 20.84
C ARG A 74 3.40 -5.90 19.99
N ASP A 75 4.19 -6.96 20.11
CA ASP A 75 3.96 -8.32 19.56
C ASP A 75 2.74 -9.01 20.22
N THR A 76 1.61 -8.34 20.27
CA THR A 76 0.43 -8.84 20.93
C THR A 76 -0.61 -9.39 19.94
N VAL A 77 -1.54 -10.12 20.47
CA VAL A 77 -2.67 -10.83 19.84
C VAL A 77 -3.47 -9.98 18.82
N ASN A 78 -3.27 -8.67 18.82
CA ASN A 78 -3.93 -7.70 17.93
C ASN A 78 -3.03 -7.15 16.83
N ALA A 79 -1.91 -7.81 16.52
CA ALA A 79 -1.01 -7.36 15.46
C ALA A 79 -1.72 -7.33 14.10
N ILE A 80 -1.61 -6.20 13.39
CA ILE A 80 -2.14 -6.08 12.04
C ILE A 80 -1.26 -6.94 11.12
N ARG A 81 -1.86 -7.99 10.57
CA ARG A 81 -1.21 -8.93 9.64
C ARG A 81 -1.30 -8.48 8.20
N GLY A 82 -2.31 -7.69 7.90
CA GLY A 82 -2.52 -7.17 6.56
C GLY A 82 -3.67 -6.20 6.46
N VAL A 83 -3.77 -5.58 5.29
CA VAL A 83 -4.84 -4.65 4.94
C VAL A 83 -5.37 -4.99 3.56
N ILE A 84 -6.68 -5.08 3.43
CA ILE A 84 -7.34 -5.19 2.13
C ILE A 84 -7.78 -3.80 1.71
N ILE A 85 -7.29 -3.35 0.57
CA ILE A 85 -7.62 -2.05 -0.02
C ILE A 85 -8.39 -2.30 -1.32
N PRO A 86 -9.59 -1.70 -1.50
CA PRO A 86 -10.31 -1.83 -2.75
C PRO A 86 -9.48 -1.27 -3.91
N ALA A 87 -9.33 -2.06 -4.97
CA ALA A 87 -8.72 -1.62 -6.22
C ALA A 87 -9.82 -1.00 -7.10
N GLY A 88 -9.54 0.14 -7.66
CA GLY A 88 -10.49 0.84 -8.52
C GLY A 88 -10.59 2.31 -8.18
N THR A 89 -11.59 2.95 -8.74
CA THR A 89 -11.83 4.38 -8.59
C THR A 89 -13.23 4.64 -8.10
N SER A 90 -13.36 5.64 -7.24
CA SER A 90 -14.63 6.21 -6.82
C SER A 90 -14.85 7.53 -7.53
N SER A 91 -16.09 7.81 -7.93
CA SER A 91 -16.48 9.09 -8.49
C SER A 91 -16.90 10.02 -7.35
N VAL A 92 -16.23 11.13 -7.21
CA VAL A 92 -16.50 12.15 -6.18
C VAL A 92 -16.63 13.51 -6.85
N TYR A 93 -17.67 14.25 -6.47
CA TYR A 93 -17.82 15.63 -6.90
C TYR A 93 -16.78 16.50 -6.18
N ASP A 94 -15.94 17.14 -6.94
CA ASP A 94 -14.93 18.07 -6.42
C ASP A 94 -15.46 19.51 -6.60
N GLN A 95 -15.81 20.16 -5.49
CA GLN A 95 -16.34 21.52 -5.48
C GLN A 95 -15.36 22.54 -6.05
N THR A 96 -14.06 22.28 -5.94
CA THR A 96 -13.01 23.19 -6.44
C THR A 96 -12.94 23.19 -7.97
N VAL A 97 -13.26 22.07 -8.58
CA VAL A 97 -13.22 21.87 -10.04
C VAL A 97 -14.62 21.98 -10.67
N GLY A 98 -15.67 21.91 -9.83
CA GLY A 98 -17.06 21.93 -10.30
C GLY A 98 -17.49 20.69 -11.11
N ALA A 99 -16.76 19.58 -11.01
CA ALA A 99 -16.99 18.37 -11.78
C ALA A 99 -16.78 17.10 -10.94
N SER A 100 -17.42 16.02 -11.37
CA SER A 100 -17.18 14.69 -10.81
C SER A 100 -15.87 14.13 -11.34
N MET A 101 -14.94 13.83 -10.44
CA MET A 101 -13.66 13.25 -10.76
C MET A 101 -13.56 11.81 -10.26
N LYS A 102 -13.05 10.92 -11.10
CA LYS A 102 -12.70 9.56 -10.69
C LYS A 102 -11.35 9.57 -9.97
N ARG A 103 -11.33 9.08 -8.74
CA ARG A 103 -10.11 8.99 -7.94
C ARG A 103 -9.98 7.59 -7.32
N PRO A 104 -8.76 7.08 -7.13
CA PRO A 104 -8.54 5.84 -6.38
C PRO A 104 -9.13 5.93 -4.97
N PHE A 105 -9.58 4.81 -4.42
CA PHE A 105 -10.11 4.75 -3.06
C PHE A 105 -9.09 5.22 -2.01
N LEU A 106 -7.81 4.96 -2.25
CA LEU A 106 -6.71 5.45 -1.45
C LEU A 106 -5.78 6.30 -2.34
N HIS A 107 -5.61 7.56 -2.00
CA HIS A 107 -4.72 8.45 -2.76
C HIS A 107 -4.12 9.53 -1.87
N VAL A 108 -3.04 10.12 -2.35
CA VAL A 108 -2.38 11.25 -1.70
C VAL A 108 -2.73 12.54 -2.42
N ARG A 109 -3.12 13.55 -1.67
CA ARG A 109 -3.30 14.92 -2.18
C ARG A 109 -2.18 15.80 -1.66
N TYR A 110 -1.68 16.66 -2.52
CA TYR A 110 -0.69 17.67 -2.20
C TYR A 110 -1.35 19.03 -2.16
N ARG A 111 -0.82 19.92 -1.32
CA ARG A 111 -1.28 21.28 -1.31
C ARG A 111 -0.97 21.95 -2.65
N ALA A 112 -1.99 22.55 -3.26
CA ALA A 112 -1.80 23.37 -4.46
C ALA A 112 -1.08 24.67 -4.09
N SER A 113 -0.09 25.05 -4.87
CA SER A 113 0.59 26.35 -4.78
C SER A 113 0.94 26.81 -6.19
N GLN A 114 0.79 28.10 -6.44
CA GLN A 114 1.15 28.69 -7.72
C GLN A 114 2.62 29.08 -7.80
N THR A 115 3.27 29.27 -6.64
CA THR A 115 4.63 29.79 -6.56
C THR A 115 5.67 28.74 -6.23
N ASP A 116 5.29 27.71 -5.49
CA ASP A 116 6.20 26.69 -4.99
C ASP A 116 5.66 25.27 -5.27
N ASP A 117 6.53 24.33 -5.60
CA ASP A 117 6.16 22.92 -5.60
C ASP A 117 6.05 22.41 -4.16
N ARG A 118 4.82 22.13 -3.72
CA ARG A 118 4.53 21.61 -2.38
C ARG A 118 4.57 20.07 -2.30
N ARG A 119 4.82 19.41 -3.41
CA ARG A 119 5.04 17.96 -3.41
C ARG A 119 6.37 17.61 -2.77
N MET A 120 7.41 18.37 -3.15
CA MET A 120 8.73 18.25 -2.57
C MET A 120 9.54 19.49 -2.90
N LYS A 121 9.65 20.42 -1.95
CA LYS A 121 10.52 21.57 -2.04
C LYS A 121 11.84 21.24 -1.37
N THR A 122 12.93 21.49 -2.05
CA THR A 122 14.27 21.35 -1.49
C THR A 122 15.03 22.65 -1.63
N TRP A 123 15.76 23.03 -0.59
CA TRP A 123 16.66 24.17 -0.65
C TRP A 123 17.87 23.96 0.26
N VAL A 124 18.92 24.69 -0.03
CA VAL A 124 20.18 24.62 0.70
C VAL A 124 20.42 25.97 1.37
N THR A 125 20.82 25.93 2.65
CA THR A 125 21.31 27.09 3.38
C THR A 125 22.72 26.81 3.89
N GLY A 126 23.58 27.81 3.88
CA GLY A 126 24.94 27.65 4.37
C GLY A 126 25.96 28.52 3.63
N SER A 127 27.25 28.27 3.86
CA SER A 127 28.37 29.10 3.39
C SER A 127 28.55 29.12 1.86
N VAL A 128 27.88 28.24 1.11
CA VAL A 128 28.02 28.08 -0.35
C VAL A 128 26.70 28.30 -1.11
N GLY A 129 25.73 28.99 -0.54
CA GLY A 129 24.43 29.21 -1.16
C GLY A 129 23.96 30.66 -1.16
N ALA A 130 22.89 30.95 -1.88
CA ALA A 130 22.24 32.26 -1.92
C ALA A 130 21.67 32.71 -0.57
N ALA A 131 21.51 31.80 0.39
CA ALA A 131 21.12 32.09 1.76
C ALA A 131 22.28 31.75 2.71
N THR A 132 22.83 32.78 3.34
CA THR A 132 23.91 32.65 4.31
C THR A 132 23.35 32.11 5.65
N SER A 133 24.11 31.23 6.30
CA SER A 133 23.88 30.78 7.67
C SER A 133 24.90 31.45 8.60
N ALA A 134 24.50 31.76 9.83
CA ALA A 134 25.39 32.23 10.87
C ALA A 134 26.37 31.13 11.35
N LEU A 135 26.08 29.88 11.01
CA LEU A 135 26.92 28.72 11.29
C LEU A 135 27.73 28.39 10.02
N ASP A 136 29.00 28.07 10.17
CA ASP A 136 29.83 27.52 9.09
C ASP A 136 29.43 26.06 8.80
N ALA A 137 28.20 25.89 8.35
CA ALA A 137 27.60 24.61 8.08
C ALA A 137 26.63 24.70 6.90
N MET A 138 26.59 23.68 6.07
CA MET A 138 25.62 23.51 5.01
C MET A 138 24.42 22.70 5.53
N GLN A 139 23.21 23.21 5.31
CA GLN A 139 21.96 22.53 5.66
C GLN A 139 21.13 22.28 4.41
N LEU A 140 20.68 21.05 4.25
CA LEU A 140 19.76 20.66 3.19
C LEU A 140 18.35 20.51 3.79
N HIS A 141 17.42 21.29 3.31
CA HIS A 141 16.04 21.30 3.79
C HIS A 141 15.11 20.64 2.80
N PHE A 142 14.15 19.88 3.34
CA PHE A 142 13.08 19.24 2.57
C PHE A 142 11.74 19.61 3.16
N LEU A 143 10.81 20.03 2.31
CA LEU A 143 9.43 20.33 2.70
C LEU A 143 8.46 19.60 1.78
N THR A 144 7.50 18.90 2.38
CA THR A 144 6.38 18.29 1.66
C THR A 144 5.09 18.52 2.44
N GLU A 145 4.05 18.98 1.74
CA GLU A 145 2.73 19.19 2.31
C GLU A 145 1.75 18.25 1.60
N ARG A 146 1.38 17.18 2.29
CA ARG A 146 0.52 16.13 1.74
C ARG A 146 -0.45 15.59 2.77
N CYS A 147 -1.60 15.12 2.30
CA CYS A 147 -2.56 14.38 3.11
C CYS A 147 -2.94 13.07 2.43
N LEU A 148 -3.20 12.05 3.23
CA LEU A 148 -3.74 10.79 2.77
C LEU A 148 -5.27 10.90 2.77
N VAL A 149 -5.88 10.54 1.65
CA VAL A 149 -7.34 10.56 1.48
C VAL A 149 -7.83 9.14 1.25
N THR A 150 -8.78 8.72 2.06
CA THR A 150 -9.49 7.45 1.91
C THR A 150 -10.93 7.72 1.53
N GLN A 151 -11.42 7.04 0.51
CA GLN A 151 -12.82 7.10 0.08
C GLN A 151 -13.45 5.73 0.28
N GLY A 152 -14.70 5.69 0.76
CA GLY A 152 -15.39 4.44 1.05
C GLY A 152 -14.65 3.61 2.12
N ALA A 153 -14.37 4.20 3.27
CA ALA A 153 -13.56 3.59 4.34
C ALA A 153 -14.14 2.26 4.86
N ASN A 154 -15.44 2.04 4.71
CA ASN A 154 -16.13 0.79 5.03
C ASN A 154 -15.74 -0.39 4.11
N ASN A 155 -15.12 -0.13 2.97
CA ASN A 155 -14.65 -1.17 2.05
C ASN A 155 -13.20 -1.61 2.36
N PHE A 156 -12.55 -0.99 3.34
CA PHE A 156 -11.24 -1.39 3.79
C PHE A 156 -11.37 -2.42 4.91
N MET A 157 -10.56 -3.46 4.87
CA MET A 157 -10.56 -4.49 5.89
C MET A 157 -9.17 -4.63 6.50
N LEU A 158 -9.13 -4.70 7.83
CA LEU A 158 -7.91 -5.00 8.57
C LEU A 158 -7.89 -6.48 8.94
N MET A 159 -6.77 -7.13 8.65
CA MET A 159 -6.48 -8.49 9.09
C MET A 159 -5.67 -8.43 10.38
N LYS A 160 -6.19 -9.04 11.42
CA LYS A 160 -5.54 -9.16 12.73
C LYS A 160 -5.09 -10.58 12.99
#